data_2b2fb4ca1384c25c2588695628ea1fbd
#
_entry.id   2b2fb4ca1384c25c2588695628ea1fbd
#
_cell.length_a   1.000
_cell.length_b   1.000
_cell.length_c   1.000
_cell.angle_alpha   90.00
_cell.angle_beta   90.00
_cell.angle_gamma   90.00
#
_symmetry.space_group_name_H-M   'P 1'
#
loop_
_entity.id
_entity.type
_entity.pdbx_description
1 polymer ?
#
loop_
_entity_poly.entity_id
_entity_poly.type
_entity_poly.pdbx_seq_one_letter_code
_entity_poly.pdbx_strand_id
1 'polypeptide(L)'
;MKVFEYLDRIGMMHRMLIRKSTGSPSEFAHQLGISRTTLYEMIDELKSRGAPISYSKSLCTFLYTEPFEIDVSCSLRPLNHFEEKQLTGGNLLGRVLFFRTIQTEISL
;
A
#
# COMPACT_ATOMS: atom_id res chain seq x y z
N MET A 1 -5.51 4.36 -13.24
CA MET A 1 -4.18 4.24 -12.60
C MET A 1 -3.71 2.81 -12.72
N LYS A 2 -2.48 2.62 -13.15
CA LYS A 2 -1.95 1.28 -13.30
C LYS A 2 -1.62 0.70 -11.94
N VAL A 3 -1.56 -0.61 -11.85
CA VAL A 3 -1.45 -1.29 -10.57
C VAL A 3 -0.18 -0.91 -9.79
N PHE A 4 0.96 -0.79 -10.48
CA PHE A 4 2.18 -0.43 -9.73
C PHE A 4 2.14 1.01 -9.26
N GLU A 5 1.51 1.89 -10.02
CA GLU A 5 1.34 3.27 -9.60
C GLU A 5 0.42 3.32 -8.37
N TYR A 6 -0.60 2.50 -8.37
CA TYR A 6 -1.54 2.44 -7.26
C TYR A 6 -0.81 1.98 -5.99
N LEU A 7 0.03 0.96 -6.11
CA LEU A 7 0.79 0.46 -4.96
C LEU A 7 1.77 1.51 -4.46
N ASP A 8 2.41 2.24 -5.37
CA ASP A 8 3.32 3.30 -4.97
C ASP A 8 2.58 4.38 -4.20
N ARG A 9 1.38 4.74 -4.65
CA ARG A 9 0.59 5.75 -3.98
C ARG A 9 0.18 5.29 -2.58
N ILE A 10 -0.17 4.02 -2.43
CA ILE A 10 -0.52 3.48 -1.12
C ILE A 10 0.66 3.60 -0.18
N GLY A 11 1.87 3.28 -0.67
CA GLY A 11 3.07 3.40 0.14
C GLY A 11 3.32 4.83 0.58
N MET A 12 3.13 5.79 -0.34
CA MET A 12 3.30 7.19 -0.02
C MET A 12 2.27 7.65 0.99
N MET A 13 1.01 7.25 0.80
CA MET A 13 -0.06 7.59 1.73
C MET A 13 0.27 7.10 3.12
N HIS A 14 0.74 5.87 3.22
CA HIS A 14 1.04 5.27 4.51
C HIS A 14 2.13 6.08 5.23
N ARG A 15 3.20 6.41 4.53
CA ARG A 15 4.28 7.18 5.16
C ARG A 15 3.80 8.55 5.61
N MET A 16 2.97 9.20 4.81
CA MET A 16 2.48 10.52 5.17
C MET A 16 1.50 10.46 6.33
N LEU A 17 0.70 9.39 6.39
CA LEU A 17 -0.23 9.21 7.51
C LEU A 17 0.53 8.98 8.82
N ILE A 18 1.59 8.19 8.77
CA ILE A 18 2.38 7.94 9.96
C ILE A 18 3.05 9.22 10.43
N ARG A 19 3.56 10.03 9.50
CA ARG A 19 4.24 11.26 9.84
C ARG A 19 3.27 12.39 10.19
N LYS A 20 1.99 12.20 9.96
CA LYS A 20 0.97 13.22 10.17
C LYS A 20 1.29 14.46 9.34
N SER A 21 1.69 14.22 8.10
CA SER A 21 2.13 15.29 7.22
C SER A 21 1.33 15.35 5.93
N THR A 22 0.07 14.93 5.95
CA THR A 22 -0.73 14.91 4.73
C THR A 22 -1.26 16.29 4.36
N GLY A 23 -1.49 17.13 5.34
CA GLY A 23 -2.16 18.40 5.11
C GLY A 23 -3.66 18.20 4.86
N SER A 24 -4.28 19.19 4.26
CA SER A 24 -5.70 19.13 3.93
C SER A 24 -5.95 18.08 2.86
N PRO A 25 -7.21 17.70 2.64
CA PRO A 25 -7.51 16.73 1.57
C PRO A 25 -6.98 17.18 0.21
N SER A 26 -7.09 18.47 -0.11
CA SER A 26 -6.58 18.96 -1.37
C SER A 26 -5.07 18.84 -1.46
N GLU A 27 -4.38 19.17 -0.37
CA GLU A 27 -2.94 19.08 -0.34
C GLU A 27 -2.47 17.64 -0.43
N PHE A 28 -3.17 16.76 0.25
CA PHE A 28 -2.83 15.34 0.24
C PHE A 28 -2.97 14.77 -1.17
N ALA A 29 -4.10 15.05 -1.81
CA ALA A 29 -4.33 14.59 -3.18
C ALA A 29 -3.28 15.16 -4.12
N HIS A 30 -2.95 16.43 -3.96
CA HIS A 30 -1.97 17.09 -4.81
C HIS A 30 -0.60 16.43 -4.67
N GLN A 31 -0.17 16.16 -3.46
CA GLN A 31 1.12 15.52 -3.23
C GLN A 31 1.18 14.10 -3.79
N LEU A 32 0.05 13.42 -3.81
CA LEU A 32 0.00 12.07 -4.36
C LEU A 32 -0.20 12.08 -5.87
N GLY A 33 -0.48 13.25 -6.45
CA GLY A 33 -0.70 13.34 -7.89
C GLY A 33 -2.02 12.74 -8.33
N ILE A 34 -3.04 12.80 -7.49
CA ILE A 34 -4.35 12.25 -7.81
C ILE A 34 -5.44 13.26 -7.49
N SER A 35 -6.65 12.99 -7.95
CA SER A 35 -7.78 13.86 -7.66
C SER A 35 -8.27 13.59 -6.24
N ARG A 36 -9.05 14.53 -5.70
CA ARG A 36 -9.63 14.34 -4.38
C ARG A 36 -10.58 13.15 -4.36
N THR A 37 -11.30 12.94 -5.46
CA THR A 37 -12.21 11.81 -5.56
C THR A 37 -11.42 10.51 -5.45
N THR A 38 -10.33 10.40 -6.17
CA THR A 38 -9.50 9.21 -6.10
C THR A 38 -8.91 9.04 -4.70
N LEU A 39 -8.53 10.15 -4.06
CA LEU A 39 -7.99 10.11 -2.71
C LEU A 39 -9.02 9.49 -1.76
N TYR A 40 -10.26 9.96 -1.81
CA TYR A 40 -11.28 9.44 -0.91
C TYR A 40 -11.61 7.98 -1.21
N GLU A 41 -11.57 7.59 -2.47
CA GLU A 41 -11.78 6.20 -2.82
C GLU A 41 -10.68 5.31 -2.23
N MET A 42 -9.44 5.77 -2.29
CA MET A 42 -8.33 5.01 -1.73
C MET A 42 -8.41 4.95 -0.20
N ILE A 43 -8.78 6.05 0.43
CA ILE A 43 -8.95 6.08 1.88
C ILE A 43 -10.05 5.11 2.29
N ASP A 44 -11.16 5.12 1.55
CA ASP A 44 -12.27 4.23 1.86
C ASP A 44 -11.87 2.77 1.69
N GLU A 45 -11.07 2.49 0.68
CA GLU A 45 -10.58 1.15 0.46
C GLU A 45 -9.70 0.69 1.63
N LEU A 46 -8.81 1.54 2.08
CA LEU A 46 -7.96 1.22 3.22
C LEU A 46 -8.78 1.04 4.49
N LYS A 47 -9.77 1.90 4.70
CA LYS A 47 -10.62 1.77 5.87
C LYS A 47 -11.40 0.47 5.85
N SER A 48 -11.85 0.06 4.67
CA SER A 48 -12.59 -1.19 4.57
C SER A 48 -11.73 -2.39 4.92
N ARG A 49 -10.42 -2.22 4.90
CA ARG A 49 -9.49 -3.28 5.26
C ARG A 49 -8.95 -3.10 6.67
N GLY A 50 -9.53 -2.20 7.42
CA GLY A 50 -9.21 -2.04 8.83
C GLY A 50 -8.30 -0.87 9.19
N ALA A 51 -7.92 -0.05 8.23
CA ALA A 51 -7.03 1.07 8.53
C ALA A 51 -7.77 2.12 9.34
N PRO A 52 -7.27 2.49 10.52
CA PRO A 52 -7.94 3.45 11.38
C PRO A 52 -7.55 4.89 11.02
N ILE A 53 -7.99 5.33 9.85
CA ILE A 53 -7.64 6.65 9.34
C ILE A 53 -8.69 7.67 9.73
N SER A 54 -8.26 8.83 10.17
CA SER A 54 -9.16 9.90 10.54
C SER A 54 -8.52 11.23 10.16
N TYR A 55 -9.33 12.26 10.02
CA TYR A 55 -8.80 13.58 9.71
C TYR A 55 -8.89 14.45 10.97
N SER A 56 -7.80 15.09 11.33
CA SER A 56 -7.76 15.97 12.48
C SER A 56 -7.79 17.41 12.00
N LYS A 57 -8.85 18.13 12.32
CA LYS A 57 -8.95 19.52 11.91
C LYS A 57 -7.93 20.37 12.65
N SER A 58 -7.66 20.05 13.90
CA SER A 58 -6.74 20.85 14.69
C SER A 58 -5.31 20.70 14.20
N LEU A 59 -4.94 19.52 13.71
CA LEU A 59 -3.60 19.28 13.19
C LEU A 59 -3.55 19.47 11.68
N CYS A 60 -4.70 19.63 11.05
CA CYS A 60 -4.81 19.78 9.61
C CYS A 60 -4.12 18.64 8.85
N THR A 61 -4.40 17.44 9.27
CA THR A 61 -3.80 16.27 8.62
C THR A 61 -4.67 15.04 8.83
N PHE A 62 -4.59 14.11 7.89
CA PHE A 62 -5.09 12.78 8.13
C PHE A 62 -4.04 12.06 8.96
N LEU A 63 -4.48 11.08 9.72
CA LEU A 63 -3.56 10.31 10.55
C LEU A 63 -4.20 8.97 10.91
N TYR A 64 -3.41 8.07 11.44
CA TYR A 64 -3.93 6.84 12.00
C TYR A 64 -4.28 7.10 13.45
N THR A 65 -5.46 6.69 13.87
CA THR A 65 -5.90 6.89 15.25
C THR A 65 -5.26 5.89 16.21
N GLU A 66 -4.66 4.83 15.66
CA GLU A 66 -3.91 3.87 16.47
C GLU A 66 -2.85 3.27 15.57
N PRO A 67 -1.84 2.64 16.13
CA PRO A 67 -0.74 2.10 15.32
C PRO A 67 -1.28 1.16 14.25
N PHE A 68 -0.80 1.31 13.02
CA PHE A 68 -1.25 0.51 11.90
C PHE A 68 -0.11 0.34 10.92
N GLU A 69 0.01 -0.83 10.35
CA GLU A 69 1.06 -1.15 9.42
C GLU A 69 0.47 -1.60 8.09
N ILE A 70 1.00 -1.09 6.99
CA ILE A 70 0.66 -1.58 5.67
C ILE A 70 1.94 -2.16 5.11
N ASP A 71 1.90 -3.43 4.78
CA ASP A 71 3.05 -4.10 4.22
C ASP A 71 2.76 -4.42 2.76
N VAL A 72 3.23 -3.55 1.87
CA VAL A 72 3.03 -3.72 0.45
C VAL A 72 4.38 -3.82 -0.21
N SER A 73 4.65 -4.93 -0.82
CA SER A 73 5.94 -5.17 -1.42
C SER A 73 5.77 -5.89 -2.74
N CYS A 74 6.36 -5.35 -3.78
CA CYS A 74 6.31 -5.98 -5.09
C CYS A 74 7.54 -5.57 -5.85
N SER A 75 8.27 -6.52 -6.38
CA SER A 75 9.43 -6.21 -7.19
C SER A 75 9.52 -7.17 -8.37
N LEU A 76 10.04 -6.68 -9.46
CA LEU A 76 10.20 -7.47 -10.66
C LEU A 76 11.68 -7.43 -11.02
N ARG A 77 12.25 -8.59 -11.15
CA ARG A 77 13.65 -8.68 -11.54
C ARG A 77 13.95 -10.09 -12.05
N PRO A 78 14.97 -10.24 -12.86
CA PRO A 78 15.34 -11.58 -13.30
C PRO A 78 15.81 -12.40 -12.10
N LEU A 79 15.53 -13.69 -12.10
CA LEU A 79 15.99 -14.55 -11.04
C LEU A 79 17.37 -15.07 -11.42
N ASN A 80 18.25 -15.22 -10.44
CA ASN A 80 19.50 -15.88 -10.68
C ASN A 80 19.30 -17.37 -10.39
N HIS A 81 20.30 -18.16 -10.68
CA HIS A 81 20.18 -19.60 -10.56
C HIS A 81 19.83 -20.06 -9.15
N PHE A 82 20.36 -19.38 -8.17
CA PHE A 82 20.13 -19.74 -6.79
C PHE A 82 18.68 -19.44 -6.42
N GLU A 83 18.17 -18.30 -6.83
CA GLU A 83 16.80 -17.92 -6.53
C GLU A 83 15.81 -18.86 -7.20
N GLU A 84 16.11 -19.33 -8.39
CA GLU A 84 15.25 -20.27 -9.06
C GLU A 84 15.16 -21.57 -8.27
N LYS A 85 16.26 -21.99 -7.70
CA LYS A 85 16.26 -23.21 -6.92
C LYS A 85 15.42 -23.02 -5.68
N GLN A 86 15.49 -21.87 -5.07
CA GLN A 86 14.70 -21.60 -3.87
C GLN A 86 13.22 -21.58 -4.19
N LEU A 87 12.88 -21.02 -5.31
CA LEU A 87 11.48 -20.94 -5.69
C LEU A 87 10.90 -22.29 -6.05
N THR A 88 11.72 -23.19 -6.55
CA THR A 88 11.22 -24.50 -6.90
C THR A 88 11.36 -25.49 -5.76
N GLY A 89 11.92 -25.09 -4.65
CA GLY A 89 12.08 -25.96 -3.50
C GLY A 89 10.85 -25.89 -2.60
N GLY A 90 10.98 -26.41 -1.43
CA GLY A 90 9.87 -26.46 -0.49
C GLY A 90 9.34 -25.13 -0.07
N ASN A 91 10.16 -24.12 -0.16
CA ASN A 91 9.73 -22.82 0.26
C ASN A 91 8.73 -22.18 -0.62
N LEU A 92 8.60 -22.67 -1.81
CA LEU A 92 7.70 -22.09 -2.75
C LEU A 92 6.31 -22.01 -2.21
N LEU A 93 5.90 -22.99 -1.49
CA LEU A 93 4.57 -23.01 -0.99
C LEU A 93 4.26 -21.79 -0.15
N GLY A 94 5.10 -21.51 0.77
CA GLY A 94 4.87 -20.36 1.62
C GLY A 94 4.81 -19.10 0.84
N ARG A 95 5.66 -18.97 -0.18
CA ARG A 95 5.64 -17.82 -0.92
C ARG A 95 4.49 -17.68 -1.77
N VAL A 96 4.04 -18.73 -2.33
CA VAL A 96 2.91 -18.70 -3.20
C VAL A 96 1.68 -18.37 -2.42
N LEU A 97 1.55 -18.90 -1.23
CA LEU A 97 0.43 -18.62 -0.48
C LEU A 97 0.38 -17.17 -0.12
N PHE A 98 1.53 -16.63 0.21
CA PHE A 98 1.60 -15.29 0.53
C PHE A 98 1.18 -14.49 -0.66
N PHE A 99 1.60 -14.87 -1.84
CA PHE A 99 1.34 -14.23 -2.94
C PHE A 99 0.03 -14.31 -3.33
N ARG A 100 -0.67 -15.32 -3.08
CA ARG A 100 -1.86 -15.45 -3.49
C ARG A 100 -2.73 -14.77 -2.76
N THR A 101 -2.37 -14.48 -1.72
CA THR A 101 -3.23 -13.67 -1.15
C THR A 101 -2.94 -12.48 -1.82
N ILE A 102 -1.96 -12.51 -2.40
CA ILE A 102 -1.66 -11.46 -3.12
C ILE A 102 -1.82 -11.78 -4.37
N GLN A 103 -1.63 -12.71 -4.52
CA GLN A 103 -1.61 -13.12 -5.46
C GLN A 103 -2.34 -13.76 -5.79
N THR A 104 -2.66 -14.09 -5.53
CA THR A 104 -3.09 -14.75 -5.84
C THR A 104 -3.42 -14.55 -6.55
N GLU A 105 -3.28 -14.05 -6.80
CA GLU A 105 -3.33 -13.72 -7.52
C GLU A 105 -2.52 -13.23 -8.17
N ILE A 106 -1.86 -13.20 -8.27
CA ILE A 106 -0.99 -12.83 -8.86
C ILE A 106 -0.17 -13.64 -9.13
N SER A 107 0.10 -14.36 -9.18
CA SER A 107 0.84 -15.02 -9.40
C SER A 107 1.07 -15.60 -9.93
N LEU A 108 1.05 -15.79 -10.03
CA LEU A 108 1.30 -16.27 -10.41
C LEU A 108 1.37 -16.63 -10.73
#